data_92f7ce8999cb5d5b7546ce887b9de59b
#
_entry.id   92f7ce8999cb5d5b7546ce887b9de59b
#
_cell.length_a   1.000
_cell.length_b   1.000
_cell.length_c   1.000
_cell.angle_alpha   90.00
_cell.angle_beta   90.00
_cell.angle_gamma   90.00
#
_symmetry.space_group_name_H-M   'P 1'
#
loop_
_entity.id
_entity.type
_entity.pdbx_description
1 polymer ?
#
loop_
_entity_poly.entity_id
_entity_poly.type
_entity_poly.pdbx_seq_one_letter_code
_entity_poly.pdbx_strand_id
1 'polypeptide(L)'
;IGSLHIPVGYKDLIIRGELLISKENYEKNFKGKTSFSNPRNFVTGLIGTKNPNEIKKQLKYIDFVSYAVLNPVLKQGLQFKTLRELELNQKLKCVHFEYISSHLTTELLDTHLSQTKTKDSYEVDGIIICHNENYTNPVSGNPKYAFAYKNEQFTNKKQAIVLSVEWNASKDKYLKPKI
;
A
#
# COMPACT_ATOMS: atom_id res chain seq x y z
N ILE A 1 17.92 -0.15 -14.59
CA ILE A 1 17.35 -1.09 -13.60
C ILE A 1 18.56 -1.73 -12.94
N GLY A 2 18.90 -1.31 -11.71
CA GLY A 2 19.98 -1.91 -10.95
C GLY A 2 19.61 -3.35 -10.56
N SER A 3 20.58 -4.26 -10.54
CA SER A 3 20.38 -5.61 -10.01
C SER A 3 20.10 -5.54 -8.51
N LEU A 4 18.98 -6.11 -8.08
CA LEU A 4 18.70 -6.33 -6.67
C LEU A 4 19.66 -7.39 -6.12
N HIS A 5 20.39 -7.06 -5.07
CA HIS A 5 21.20 -8.07 -4.37
C HIS A 5 20.28 -8.93 -3.50
N ILE A 6 20.16 -10.21 -3.82
CA ILE A 6 19.36 -11.17 -3.04
C ILE A 6 20.12 -11.48 -1.74
N PRO A 7 19.49 -11.38 -0.56
CA PRO A 7 20.13 -11.73 0.71
C PRO A 7 20.68 -13.14 0.71
N VAL A 8 21.79 -13.34 1.43
CA VAL A 8 22.47 -14.64 1.52
C VAL A 8 21.47 -15.71 1.99
N GLY A 9 21.39 -16.82 1.25
CA GLY A 9 20.52 -17.96 1.55
C GLY A 9 19.28 -18.09 0.66
N TYR A 10 18.99 -17.11 -0.20
CA TYR A 10 17.88 -17.22 -1.15
C TYR A 10 18.41 -17.35 -2.59
N LYS A 11 17.88 -18.32 -3.35
CA LYS A 11 18.16 -18.43 -4.79
C LYS A 11 17.26 -17.49 -5.59
N ASP A 12 15.98 -17.46 -5.22
CA ASP A 12 14.95 -16.65 -5.85
C ASP A 12 14.13 -15.96 -4.77
N LEU A 13 13.88 -14.68 -4.94
CA LEU A 13 13.07 -13.89 -4.03
C LEU A 13 11.95 -13.21 -4.83
N ILE A 14 10.69 -13.54 -4.48
CA ILE A 14 9.52 -12.88 -5.06
C ILE A 14 8.91 -11.98 -4.00
N ILE A 15 8.87 -10.68 -4.28
CA ILE A 15 8.35 -9.65 -3.37
C ILE A 15 7.08 -9.05 -3.95
N ARG A 16 6.11 -8.82 -3.08
CA ARG A 16 4.90 -8.05 -3.41
C ARG A 16 4.95 -6.70 -2.71
N GLY A 17 4.53 -5.67 -3.41
CA GLY A 17 4.46 -4.31 -2.90
C GLY A 17 3.46 -3.47 -3.69
N GLU A 18 3.39 -2.21 -3.35
CA GLU A 18 2.56 -1.20 -4.01
C GLU A 18 3.43 -0.05 -4.50
N LEU A 19 3.03 0.56 -5.63
CA LEU A 19 3.64 1.79 -6.11
C LEU A 19 2.91 2.97 -5.46
N LEU A 20 3.66 3.77 -4.72
CA LEU A 20 3.13 4.87 -3.93
C LEU A 20 3.92 6.15 -4.18
N ILE A 21 3.32 7.29 -3.87
CA ILE A 21 4.00 8.57 -3.76
C ILE A 21 3.85 9.10 -2.33
N SER A 22 4.93 9.63 -1.75
CA SER A 22 4.84 10.20 -0.42
C SER A 22 3.96 11.46 -0.40
N LYS A 23 3.31 11.72 0.74
CA LYS A 23 2.51 12.93 0.98
C LYS A 23 3.30 14.19 0.61
N GLU A 24 4.54 14.28 1.08
CA GLU A 24 5.43 15.41 0.80
C GLU A 24 5.69 15.59 -0.69
N ASN A 25 6.07 14.52 -1.40
CA ASN A 25 6.34 14.60 -2.84
C ASN A 25 5.10 14.99 -3.63
N TYR A 26 3.93 14.46 -3.25
CA TYR A 26 2.68 14.82 -3.91
C TYR A 26 2.31 16.29 -3.67
N GLU A 27 2.31 16.74 -2.42
CA GLU A 27 1.99 18.13 -2.04
C GLU A 27 2.90 19.13 -2.75
N LYS A 28 4.22 18.90 -2.71
CA LYS A 28 5.22 19.81 -3.24
C LYS A 28 5.22 19.89 -4.77
N ASN A 29 5.03 18.77 -5.44
CA ASN A 29 5.30 18.69 -6.88
C ASN A 29 4.03 18.60 -7.73
N PHE A 30 2.91 18.08 -7.21
CA PHE A 30 1.76 17.68 -8.01
C PHE A 30 0.42 18.25 -7.57
N LYS A 31 0.21 18.51 -6.28
CA LYS A 31 -1.05 19.07 -5.77
C LYS A 31 -1.39 20.40 -6.44
N GLY A 32 -2.59 20.50 -6.97
CA GLY A 32 -3.07 21.69 -7.70
C GLY A 32 -2.41 21.90 -9.09
N LYS A 33 -1.49 21.02 -9.50
CA LYS A 33 -0.82 21.08 -10.81
C LYS A 33 -1.24 19.94 -11.75
N THR A 34 -2.05 19.03 -11.26
CA THR A 34 -2.57 17.88 -12.02
C THR A 34 -4.09 17.79 -11.83
N SER A 35 -4.76 17.06 -12.72
CA SER A 35 -6.19 16.76 -12.60
C SER A 35 -6.53 15.75 -11.51
N PHE A 36 -5.53 15.13 -10.89
CA PHE A 36 -5.72 14.12 -9.86
C PHE A 36 -5.86 14.76 -8.48
N SER A 37 -6.91 14.40 -7.76
CA SER A 37 -7.26 15.00 -6.46
C SER A 37 -6.49 14.44 -5.26
N ASN A 38 -5.86 13.27 -5.42
CA ASN A 38 -5.15 12.60 -4.33
C ASN A 38 -3.95 11.77 -4.85
N PRO A 39 -3.00 11.43 -3.95
CA PRO A 39 -1.80 10.66 -4.27
C PRO A 39 -2.07 9.34 -4.98
N ARG A 40 -3.06 8.58 -4.53
CA ARG A 40 -3.39 7.26 -5.10
C ARG A 40 -3.88 7.36 -6.54
N ASN A 41 -4.80 8.29 -6.81
CA ASN A 41 -5.31 8.53 -8.17
C ASN A 41 -4.20 9.03 -9.10
N PHE A 42 -3.29 9.86 -8.59
CA PHE A 42 -2.12 10.32 -9.34
C PHE A 42 -1.23 9.14 -9.79
N VAL A 43 -0.85 8.26 -8.87
CA VAL A 43 -0.01 7.09 -9.20
C VAL A 43 -0.72 6.16 -10.19
N THR A 44 -2.01 5.87 -9.96
CA THR A 44 -2.81 5.02 -10.84
C THR A 44 -2.91 5.61 -12.25
N GLY A 45 -3.17 6.92 -12.36
CA GLY A 45 -3.22 7.62 -13.64
C GLY A 45 -1.88 7.65 -14.35
N LEU A 46 -0.79 7.84 -13.60
CA LEU A 46 0.56 7.84 -14.14
C LEU A 46 0.92 6.47 -14.75
N ILE A 47 0.65 5.39 -14.03
CA ILE A 47 0.95 4.02 -14.51
C ILE A 47 0.05 3.65 -15.69
N GLY A 48 -1.18 4.13 -15.72
CA GLY A 48 -2.13 3.91 -16.81
C GLY A 48 -1.86 4.70 -18.09
N THR A 49 -0.92 5.68 -18.06
CA THR A 49 -0.63 6.49 -19.25
C THR A 49 0.14 5.69 -20.30
N LYS A 50 -0.20 5.93 -21.58
CA LYS A 50 0.45 5.29 -22.72
C LYS A 50 1.73 6.01 -23.19
N ASN A 51 2.05 7.16 -22.60
CA ASN A 51 3.21 7.96 -23.00
C ASN A 51 4.41 7.71 -22.07
N PRO A 52 5.42 6.90 -22.49
CA PRO A 52 6.57 6.59 -21.66
C PRO A 52 7.43 7.81 -21.25
N ASN A 53 7.41 8.86 -22.06
CA ASN A 53 8.24 10.05 -21.81
C ASN A 53 7.68 10.93 -20.66
N GLU A 54 6.36 10.95 -20.50
CA GLU A 54 5.72 11.60 -19.35
C GLU A 54 5.99 10.86 -18.05
N ILE A 55 5.92 9.52 -18.11
CA ILE A 55 6.19 8.67 -16.95
C ILE A 55 7.62 8.86 -16.44
N LYS A 56 8.62 8.83 -17.33
CA LYS A 56 10.05 8.90 -16.95
C LYS A 56 10.39 10.04 -16.00
N LYS A 57 9.85 11.22 -16.25
CA LYS A 57 10.13 12.42 -15.44
C LYS A 57 9.54 12.34 -14.05
N GLN A 58 8.46 11.58 -13.89
CA GLN A 58 7.67 11.50 -12.66
C GLN A 58 8.02 10.26 -11.82
N LEU A 59 8.57 9.20 -12.43
CA LEU A 59 8.95 7.95 -11.73
C LEU A 59 9.92 8.15 -10.57
N LYS A 60 10.75 9.20 -10.60
CA LYS A 60 11.67 9.52 -9.50
C LYS A 60 10.97 9.87 -8.19
N TYR A 61 9.67 10.18 -8.23
CA TYR A 61 8.84 10.50 -7.07
C TYR A 61 8.01 9.32 -6.59
N ILE A 62 8.03 8.20 -7.34
CA ILE A 62 7.26 6.99 -7.04
C ILE A 62 8.16 5.99 -6.34
N ASP A 63 7.71 5.50 -5.21
CA ASP A 63 8.37 4.46 -4.44
C ASP A 63 7.67 3.12 -4.65
N PHE A 64 8.44 2.03 -4.72
CA PHE A 64 7.90 0.70 -4.55
C PHE A 64 8.01 0.32 -3.07
N VAL A 65 6.85 0.22 -2.41
CA VAL A 65 6.76 -0.10 -0.98
C VAL A 65 6.39 -1.56 -0.82
N SER A 66 7.33 -2.36 -0.38
CA SER A 66 7.17 -3.81 -0.22
C SER A 66 6.45 -4.16 1.09
N TYR A 67 5.57 -5.19 1.04
CA TYR A 67 4.82 -5.64 2.20
C TYR A 67 4.71 -7.16 2.34
N ALA A 68 5.16 -7.94 1.37
CA ALA A 68 5.17 -9.39 1.48
C ALA A 68 6.32 -10.03 0.69
N VAL A 69 6.84 -11.13 1.21
CA VAL A 69 7.68 -12.09 0.50
C VAL A 69 6.80 -13.26 0.09
N LEU A 70 6.69 -13.52 -1.21
CA LEU A 70 5.87 -14.59 -1.75
C LEU A 70 6.66 -15.88 -1.92
N ASN A 71 7.94 -15.77 -2.20
CA ASN A 71 8.89 -16.86 -2.29
C ASN A 71 10.22 -16.43 -1.67
N PRO A 72 10.78 -17.20 -0.75
CA PRO A 72 10.24 -18.42 -0.13
C PRO A 72 9.05 -18.13 0.81
N VAL A 73 8.32 -19.19 1.19
CA VAL A 73 7.26 -19.08 2.21
C VAL A 73 7.93 -18.90 3.58
N LEU A 74 7.65 -17.78 4.23
CA LEU A 74 8.26 -17.38 5.51
C LEU A 74 7.18 -16.99 6.52
N LYS A 75 7.47 -17.15 7.82
CA LYS A 75 6.68 -16.51 8.88
C LYS A 75 6.64 -15.00 8.67
N GLN A 76 5.53 -14.34 9.01
CA GLN A 76 5.33 -12.91 8.76
C GLN A 76 6.49 -12.06 9.30
N GLY A 77 6.92 -12.32 10.52
CA GLY A 77 8.05 -11.59 11.09
C GLY A 77 9.36 -11.77 10.36
N LEU A 78 9.62 -12.96 9.82
CA LEU A 78 10.82 -13.20 9.01
C LEU A 78 10.71 -12.54 7.64
N GLN A 79 9.49 -12.49 7.04
CA GLN A 79 9.26 -11.72 5.83
C GLN A 79 9.63 -10.24 6.02
N PHE A 80 9.14 -9.61 7.08
CA PHE A 80 9.43 -8.21 7.35
C PHE A 80 10.91 -7.96 7.66
N LYS A 81 11.57 -8.88 8.38
CA LYS A 81 13.02 -8.80 8.59
C LYS A 81 13.76 -8.80 7.25
N THR A 82 13.42 -9.72 6.35
CA THR A 82 14.01 -9.81 5.01
C THR A 82 13.76 -8.54 4.20
N LEU A 83 12.54 -7.99 4.23
CA LEU A 83 12.21 -6.75 3.54
C LEU A 83 12.97 -5.54 4.10
N ARG A 84 13.19 -5.48 5.41
CA ARG A 84 14.02 -4.44 6.05
C ARG A 84 15.49 -4.55 5.67
N GLU A 85 16.03 -5.74 5.59
CA GLU A 85 17.41 -5.95 5.11
C GLU A 85 17.57 -5.47 3.67
N LEU A 86 16.57 -5.72 2.82
CA LEU A 86 16.54 -5.20 1.45
C LEU A 86 16.41 -3.68 1.40
N GLU A 87 15.61 -3.08 2.27
CA GLU A 87 15.48 -1.62 2.36
C GLU A 87 16.80 -0.95 2.74
N LEU A 88 17.52 -1.50 3.71
CA LEU A 88 18.80 -0.96 4.18
C LEU A 88 19.90 -1.03 3.11
N ASN A 89 19.91 -2.08 2.33
CA ASN A 89 20.95 -2.34 1.33
C ASN A 89 20.61 -1.82 -0.07
N GLN A 90 19.37 -1.43 -0.32
CA GLN A 90 18.87 -1.09 -1.65
C GLN A 90 17.78 -0.01 -1.55
N LYS A 91 17.49 0.67 -2.67
CA LYS A 91 16.45 1.71 -2.76
C LYS A 91 15.02 1.15 -2.74
N LEU A 92 14.78 0.07 -2.05
CA LEU A 92 13.47 -0.51 -1.78
C LEU A 92 12.90 0.14 -0.51
N LYS A 93 11.61 0.40 -0.48
CA LYS A 93 10.90 0.80 0.73
C LYS A 93 10.18 -0.41 1.31
N CYS A 94 10.04 -0.45 2.62
CA CYS A 94 9.25 -1.46 3.31
C CYS A 94 8.14 -0.79 4.12
N VAL A 95 6.97 -1.43 4.20
CA VAL A 95 5.90 -0.97 5.10
C VAL A 95 6.39 -0.98 6.55
N HIS A 96 5.88 -0.06 7.34
CA HIS A 96 6.05 -0.12 8.78
C HIS A 96 5.34 -1.33 9.36
N PHE A 97 5.97 -2.03 10.31
CA PHE A 97 5.38 -3.17 11.00
C PHE A 97 5.81 -3.19 12.48
N GLU A 98 4.95 -3.76 13.30
CA GLU A 98 5.17 -3.94 14.73
C GLU A 98 4.68 -5.33 15.15
N TYR A 99 5.26 -5.85 16.23
CA TYR A 99 4.79 -7.06 16.88
C TYR A 99 3.91 -6.71 18.06
N ILE A 100 2.73 -7.31 18.13
CA ILE A 100 1.83 -7.18 19.27
C ILE A 100 1.78 -8.54 19.96
N SER A 101 2.22 -8.59 21.23
CA SER A 101 2.16 -9.78 22.06
C SER A 101 1.01 -9.72 23.08
N SER A 102 0.36 -8.57 23.22
CA SER A 102 -0.79 -8.36 24.10
C SER A 102 -2.10 -8.77 23.43
N HIS A 103 -3.15 -8.84 24.23
CA HIS A 103 -4.51 -9.05 23.71
C HIS A 103 -4.93 -7.91 22.79
N LEU A 104 -5.49 -8.24 21.63
CA LEU A 104 -5.96 -7.22 20.68
C LEU A 104 -7.29 -6.64 21.18
N THR A 105 -7.32 -5.33 21.39
CA THR A 105 -8.53 -4.58 21.66
C THR A 105 -8.76 -3.51 20.59
N THR A 106 -9.98 -3.04 20.47
CA THR A 106 -10.33 -1.96 19.53
C THR A 106 -9.54 -0.69 19.82
N GLU A 107 -9.38 -0.34 21.11
CA GLU A 107 -8.64 0.85 21.54
C GLU A 107 -7.16 0.78 21.14
N LEU A 108 -6.56 -0.40 21.26
CA LEU A 108 -5.19 -0.64 20.83
C LEU A 108 -5.06 -0.46 19.30
N LEU A 109 -5.98 -1.03 18.54
CA LEU A 109 -5.99 -0.92 17.07
C LEU A 109 -6.24 0.52 16.61
N ASP A 110 -7.14 1.25 17.27
CA ASP A 110 -7.38 2.67 16.99
C ASP A 110 -6.14 3.51 17.26
N THR A 111 -5.44 3.24 18.36
CA THR A 111 -4.19 3.93 18.71
C THR A 111 -3.14 3.70 17.64
N HIS A 112 -2.90 2.45 17.22
CA HIS A 112 -1.94 2.13 16.16
C HIS A 112 -2.35 2.75 14.82
N LEU A 113 -3.61 2.68 14.43
CA LEU A 113 -4.11 3.29 13.20
C LEU A 113 -3.90 4.80 13.18
N SER A 114 -4.25 5.48 14.27
CA SER A 114 -4.09 6.93 14.40
C SER A 114 -2.61 7.35 14.32
N GLN A 115 -1.73 6.64 15.02
CA GLN A 115 -0.30 6.90 14.99
C GLN A 115 0.28 6.66 13.60
N THR A 116 -0.09 5.57 12.93
CA THR A 116 0.36 5.25 11.58
C THR A 116 -0.09 6.33 10.60
N LYS A 117 -1.36 6.73 10.61
CA LYS A 117 -1.88 7.81 9.74
C LYS A 117 -1.12 9.12 9.90
N THR A 118 -0.69 9.44 11.11
CA THR A 118 0.03 10.69 11.42
C THR A 118 1.50 10.62 11.03
N LYS A 119 2.17 9.51 11.33
CA LYS A 119 3.63 9.37 11.20
C LYS A 119 4.08 8.87 9.84
N ASP A 120 3.24 8.07 9.14
CA ASP A 120 3.62 7.47 7.87
C ASP A 120 3.78 8.51 6.77
N SER A 121 4.80 8.33 5.94
CA SER A 121 5.06 9.19 4.78
C SER A 121 4.04 9.04 3.67
N TYR A 122 3.26 7.95 3.68
CA TYR A 122 2.22 7.66 2.69
C TYR A 122 0.83 7.84 3.28
N GLU A 123 -0.18 7.98 2.39
CA GLU A 123 -1.57 7.91 2.84
C GLU A 123 -1.93 6.49 3.26
N VAL A 124 -2.48 6.34 4.46
CA VAL A 124 -2.85 5.06 5.06
C VAL A 124 -4.36 5.02 5.30
N ASP A 125 -5.04 4.05 4.70
CA ASP A 125 -6.49 3.83 4.87
C ASP A 125 -6.83 2.94 6.07
N GLY A 126 -5.90 2.08 6.45
CA GLY A 126 -6.08 1.10 7.52
C GLY A 126 -4.78 0.38 7.84
N ILE A 127 -4.84 -0.52 8.79
CA ILE A 127 -3.73 -1.41 9.17
C ILE A 127 -4.11 -2.86 8.90
N ILE A 128 -3.13 -3.68 8.60
CA ILE A 128 -3.32 -5.13 8.41
C ILE A 128 -2.79 -5.85 9.64
N ILE A 129 -3.63 -6.66 10.24
CA ILE A 129 -3.29 -7.52 11.36
C ILE A 129 -3.11 -8.94 10.82
N CYS A 130 -1.94 -9.54 11.05
CA CYS A 130 -1.59 -10.87 10.57
C CYS A 130 -1.14 -11.77 11.73
N HIS A 131 -1.48 -13.04 11.65
CA HIS A 131 -0.90 -14.05 12.52
C HIS A 131 0.55 -14.35 12.10
N ASN A 132 1.46 -14.46 13.06
CA ASN A 132 2.89 -14.66 12.79
C ASN A 132 3.27 -16.14 12.65
N GLU A 133 2.72 -16.79 11.63
CA GLU A 133 3.04 -18.17 11.27
C GLU A 133 3.35 -18.31 9.77
N ASN A 134 3.72 -19.52 9.34
CA ASN A 134 3.96 -19.81 7.94
C ASN A 134 2.64 -20.03 7.21
N TYR A 135 2.37 -19.20 6.23
CA TYR A 135 1.20 -19.32 5.38
C TYR A 135 1.58 -19.19 3.90
N THR A 136 0.98 -20.02 3.08
CA THR A 136 1.04 -19.82 1.63
C THR A 136 0.12 -18.66 1.27
N ASN A 137 0.66 -17.68 0.56
CA ASN A 137 -0.14 -16.56 0.08
C ASN A 137 -1.23 -17.09 -0.90
N PRO A 138 -2.48 -16.65 -0.75
CA PRO A 138 -3.54 -17.07 -1.65
C PRO A 138 -3.28 -16.52 -3.05
N VAL A 139 -3.60 -17.31 -4.07
CA VAL A 139 -3.53 -16.89 -5.48
C VAL A 139 -4.57 -15.80 -5.76
N SER A 140 -5.72 -15.86 -5.10
CA SER A 140 -6.80 -14.88 -5.21
C SER A 140 -7.54 -14.73 -3.88
N GLY A 141 -8.20 -13.58 -3.69
CA GLY A 141 -8.96 -13.27 -2.48
C GLY A 141 -8.09 -12.84 -1.30
N ASN A 142 -8.73 -12.64 -0.16
CA ASN A 142 -8.07 -12.21 1.06
C ASN A 142 -7.55 -13.41 1.86
N PRO A 143 -6.37 -13.31 2.49
CA PRO A 143 -5.84 -14.38 3.34
C PRO A 143 -6.71 -14.57 4.59
N LYS A 144 -6.95 -15.82 4.98
CA LYS A 144 -7.73 -16.15 6.19
C LYS A 144 -6.96 -15.88 7.51
N TYR A 145 -5.64 -15.72 7.42
CA TYR A 145 -4.75 -15.49 8.55
C TYR A 145 -4.49 -14.00 8.83
N ALA A 146 -5.15 -13.12 8.08
CA ALA A 146 -5.00 -11.68 8.22
C ALA A 146 -6.33 -10.97 7.98
N PHE A 147 -6.50 -9.82 8.60
CA PHE A 147 -7.63 -8.94 8.36
C PHE A 147 -7.20 -7.47 8.31
N ALA A 148 -7.96 -6.68 7.56
CA ALA A 148 -7.79 -5.24 7.53
C ALA A 148 -8.63 -4.59 8.62
N TYR A 149 -8.00 -3.72 9.41
CA TYR A 149 -8.67 -2.86 10.37
C TYR A 149 -8.75 -1.43 9.83
N LYS A 150 -9.96 -0.92 9.76
CA LYS A 150 -10.26 0.47 9.38
C LYS A 150 -11.26 1.03 10.37
N ASN A 151 -11.08 2.29 10.77
CA ASN A 151 -12.06 2.97 11.59
C ASN A 151 -12.58 4.20 10.84
N GLU A 152 -13.90 4.24 10.66
CA GLU A 152 -14.57 5.33 9.94
C GLU A 152 -14.45 6.69 10.61
N GLN A 153 -14.21 6.74 11.92
CA GLN A 153 -14.01 7.99 12.66
C GLN A 153 -12.76 8.74 12.16
N PHE A 154 -11.77 8.04 11.62
CA PHE A 154 -10.57 8.63 11.02
C PHE A 154 -10.70 8.94 9.54
N THR A 155 -11.91 8.83 8.98
CA THR A 155 -12.16 9.14 7.57
C THR A 155 -12.71 10.57 7.47
N ASN A 156 -12.11 11.38 6.63
CA ASN A 156 -12.62 12.72 6.33
C ASN A 156 -13.96 12.60 5.59
N LYS A 157 -15.06 12.81 6.32
CA LYS A 157 -16.41 12.82 5.75
C LYS A 157 -16.79 14.25 5.39
N LYS A 158 -17.35 14.45 4.21
CA LYS A 158 -17.97 15.71 3.77
C LYS A 158 -19.38 15.44 3.33
N GLN A 159 -20.28 16.33 3.68
CA GLN A 159 -21.65 16.30 3.15
C GLN A 159 -21.66 16.90 1.74
N ALA A 160 -22.35 16.26 0.83
CA ALA A 160 -22.57 16.74 -0.54
C ALA A 160 -24.00 16.41 -0.97
N ILE A 161 -24.54 17.19 -1.89
CA ILE A 161 -25.84 16.91 -2.53
C ILE A 161 -25.56 16.11 -3.79
N VAL A 162 -26.19 14.95 -3.91
CA VAL A 162 -26.14 14.14 -5.13
C VAL A 162 -26.97 14.83 -6.22
N LEU A 163 -26.33 15.27 -7.28
CA LEU A 163 -26.98 15.94 -8.42
C LEU A 163 -27.43 14.95 -9.50
N SER A 164 -26.61 13.91 -9.72
CA SER A 164 -26.91 12.86 -10.69
C SER A 164 -26.17 11.58 -10.35
N VAL A 165 -26.66 10.44 -10.83
CA VAL A 165 -26.00 9.14 -10.69
C VAL A 165 -25.96 8.48 -12.07
N GLU A 166 -24.75 8.23 -12.55
CA GLU A 166 -24.51 7.42 -13.76
C GLU A 166 -24.16 5.98 -13.36
N TRP A 167 -24.79 5.00 -14.01
CA TRP A 167 -24.53 3.60 -13.76
C TRP A 167 -23.61 3.02 -14.84
N ASN A 168 -22.40 2.62 -14.45
CA ASN A 168 -21.40 2.06 -15.34
C ASN A 168 -21.18 0.58 -15.09
N ALA A 169 -21.12 -0.23 -16.14
CA ALA A 169 -20.77 -1.64 -16.03
C ALA A 169 -19.29 -1.79 -15.64
N SER A 170 -19.02 -2.58 -14.60
CA SER A 170 -17.65 -2.96 -14.21
C SER A 170 -17.20 -4.20 -14.98
N LYS A 171 -15.89 -4.44 -15.00
CA LYS A 171 -15.31 -5.68 -15.56
C LYS A 171 -15.85 -6.97 -14.90
N ASP A 172 -16.33 -6.85 -13.67
CA ASP A 172 -16.87 -7.97 -12.87
C ASP A 172 -18.39 -8.14 -13.06
N LYS A 173 -18.97 -7.51 -14.10
CA LYS A 173 -20.40 -7.58 -14.47
C LYS A 173 -21.37 -6.96 -13.44
N TYR A 174 -20.89 -6.13 -12.54
CA TYR A 174 -21.74 -5.33 -11.65
C TYR A 174 -21.91 -3.91 -12.18
N LEU A 175 -23.07 -3.32 -11.94
CA LEU A 175 -23.27 -1.89 -12.13
C LEU A 175 -22.66 -1.14 -10.97
N LYS A 176 -21.82 -0.15 -11.27
CA LYS A 176 -21.21 0.75 -10.27
C LYS A 176 -21.73 2.16 -10.48
N PRO A 177 -22.26 2.81 -9.43
CA PRO A 177 -22.66 4.19 -9.51
C PRO A 177 -21.46 5.11 -9.59
N LYS A 178 -21.55 6.13 -10.42
CA LYS A 178 -20.68 7.30 -10.43
C LYS A 178 -21.56 8.50 -10.06
N ILE A 179 -21.19 9.19 -9.01
CA ILE A 179 -21.88 10.34 -8.44
C ILE A 179 -21.10 11.60 -8.73
#